data_a1da0789fd7742bf45e21b05b368f177
#
_entry.id   a1da0789fd7742bf45e21b05b368f177
#
_cell.length_a   1.000
_cell.length_b   1.000
_cell.length_c   1.000
_cell.angle_alpha   90.00
_cell.angle_beta   90.00
_cell.angle_gamma   90.00
#
_symmetry.space_group_name_H-M   'P 1'
#
loop_
_entity.id
_entity.type
_entity.pdbx_description
1 polymer ?
#
loop_
_entity_poly.entity_id
_entity_poly.type
_entity_poly.pdbx_seq_one_letter_code
_entity_poly.pdbx_strand_id
1 'polypeptide(L)'
;MYKDFENFIRTNKADLLNNWMNEMEKQSDQLINDIAKEAMYEETSKEFVDLIVSNVTENGSKFNEKLDDFAEKVVHLGWPIHFVTTGLRVFGLLVYTAMRDEDLFLKREEKPEDDAYYRFETWLSSMYNKVVTAYADTWEKTVSIQKSALQELSAPLLPIFEKISVMPLIGTIDTERAKLIIENLLIGVVKNRSEVVLIDITGVPVVDTMVAHHIIQASEAVRLVGCQAMLVGIRPEIAQTIVNLGIELDQIITTNTMKKGMERALALTNREIVEKEG
;
A
#
# COMPACT_ATOMS: atom_id res chain seq x y z
N MET A 1 28.09 -2.17 35.66
CA MET A 1 27.03 -1.12 35.64
C MET A 1 26.04 -1.23 34.49
N TYR A 2 26.45 -1.52 33.23
CA TYR A 2 25.53 -2.04 32.20
C TYR A 2 24.79 -3.30 32.66
N LYS A 3 25.44 -4.09 33.49
CA LYS A 3 24.89 -5.34 34.05
C LYS A 3 23.67 -5.16 34.94
N ASP A 4 23.46 -4.02 35.58
CA ASP A 4 22.36 -3.85 36.54
C ASP A 4 21.04 -3.60 35.84
N PHE A 5 21.00 -2.71 34.82
CA PHE A 5 19.80 -2.47 34.00
C PHE A 5 19.45 -3.71 33.16
N GLU A 6 20.44 -4.30 32.48
CA GLU A 6 20.26 -5.51 31.69
C GLU A 6 19.79 -6.69 32.54
N ASN A 7 20.42 -6.90 33.71
CA ASN A 7 20.01 -7.95 34.65
C ASN A 7 18.62 -7.70 35.19
N PHE A 8 18.28 -6.44 35.52
CA PHE A 8 16.95 -6.07 36.00
C PHE A 8 15.88 -6.46 34.98
N ILE A 9 15.99 -6.02 33.71
CA ILE A 9 15.02 -6.35 32.65
C ILE A 9 14.94 -7.86 32.43
N ARG A 10 16.08 -8.56 32.42
CA ARG A 10 16.11 -10.01 32.21
C ARG A 10 15.44 -10.78 33.35
N THR A 11 15.71 -10.38 34.59
CA THR A 11 15.16 -11.05 35.79
C THR A 11 13.67 -10.83 35.91
N ASN A 12 13.19 -9.62 35.59
CA ASN A 12 11.79 -9.23 35.76
C ASN A 12 10.93 -9.40 34.50
N LYS A 13 11.46 -10.04 33.44
CA LYS A 13 10.79 -10.16 32.13
C LYS A 13 9.38 -10.70 32.20
N ALA A 14 9.13 -11.76 32.95
CA ALA A 14 7.82 -12.40 33.07
C ALA A 14 6.78 -11.48 33.75
N ASP A 15 7.19 -10.80 34.82
CA ASP A 15 6.33 -9.85 35.53
C ASP A 15 6.06 -8.60 34.69
N LEU A 16 7.07 -8.09 33.98
CA LEU A 16 6.94 -6.97 33.05
C LEU A 16 5.97 -7.32 31.92
N LEU A 17 6.04 -8.52 31.35
CA LEU A 17 5.10 -8.98 30.32
C LEU A 17 3.66 -9.03 30.84
N ASN A 18 3.43 -9.69 31.99
CA ASN A 18 2.10 -9.83 32.57
C ASN A 18 1.50 -8.45 32.91
N ASN A 19 2.29 -7.59 33.53
CA ASN A 19 1.87 -6.23 33.87
C ASN A 19 1.59 -5.40 32.62
N TRP A 20 2.41 -5.56 31.57
CA TRP A 20 2.21 -4.88 30.32
C TRP A 20 0.90 -5.30 29.63
N MET A 21 0.61 -6.59 29.56
CA MET A 21 -0.64 -7.10 28.99
C MET A 21 -1.85 -6.55 29.76
N ASN A 22 -1.81 -6.61 31.10
CA ASN A 22 -2.88 -6.08 31.95
C ASN A 22 -3.09 -4.55 31.78
N GLU A 23 -2.02 -3.78 31.61
CA GLU A 23 -2.13 -2.33 31.37
C GLU A 23 -2.64 -2.01 29.97
N MET A 24 -2.24 -2.77 28.96
CA MET A 24 -2.76 -2.60 27.60
C MET A 24 -4.26 -2.91 27.51
N GLU A 25 -4.75 -3.95 28.21
CA GLU A 25 -6.17 -4.27 28.29
C GLU A 25 -7.01 -3.18 28.98
N LYS A 26 -6.43 -2.44 29.94
CA LYS A 26 -7.10 -1.31 30.62
C LYS A 26 -7.22 -0.07 29.75
N GLN A 27 -6.46 0.04 28.65
CA GLN A 27 -6.58 1.18 27.75
C GLN A 27 -7.98 1.12 27.11
N SER A 28 -8.79 2.14 27.37
CA SER A 28 -10.22 2.20 26.95
C SER A 28 -10.43 2.51 25.46
N ASP A 29 -9.40 2.45 24.65
CA ASP A 29 -9.51 2.62 23.20
C ASP A 29 -10.17 1.37 22.59
N GLN A 30 -11.29 1.57 21.88
CA GLN A 30 -12.05 0.49 21.25
C GLN A 30 -11.16 -0.34 20.30
N LEU A 31 -10.23 0.32 19.61
CA LEU A 31 -9.31 -0.34 18.70
C LEU A 31 -8.34 -1.28 19.41
N ILE A 32 -7.82 -0.88 20.58
CA ILE A 32 -6.95 -1.73 21.42
C ILE A 32 -7.73 -2.95 21.92
N ASN A 33 -8.98 -2.75 22.34
CA ASN A 33 -9.85 -3.83 22.78
C ASN A 33 -10.18 -4.81 21.64
N ASP A 34 -10.32 -4.32 20.40
CA ASP A 34 -10.58 -5.16 19.22
C ASP A 34 -9.34 -6.00 18.87
N ILE A 35 -8.16 -5.41 18.88
CA ILE A 35 -6.88 -6.10 18.67
C ILE A 35 -6.63 -7.13 19.79
N ALA A 36 -6.90 -6.79 21.04
CA ALA A 36 -6.69 -7.68 22.19
C ALA A 36 -7.56 -8.95 22.14
N LYS A 37 -8.63 -8.97 21.33
CA LYS A 37 -9.48 -10.16 21.12
C LYS A 37 -8.99 -11.06 19.98
N GLU A 38 -8.00 -10.63 19.21
CA GLU A 38 -7.47 -11.42 18.12
C GLU A 38 -6.70 -12.64 18.63
N ALA A 39 -6.85 -13.77 17.95
CA ALA A 39 -6.22 -15.04 18.33
C ALA A 39 -4.68 -14.97 18.44
N MET A 40 -4.05 -14.07 17.71
CA MET A 40 -2.60 -13.89 17.70
C MET A 40 -2.09 -12.81 18.67
N TYR A 41 -2.98 -12.13 19.40
CA TYR A 41 -2.59 -11.02 20.28
C TYR A 41 -1.60 -11.45 21.36
N GLU A 42 -1.88 -12.54 22.06
CA GLU A 42 -1.01 -13.03 23.16
C GLU A 42 0.38 -13.41 22.65
N GLU A 43 0.46 -14.10 21.53
CA GLU A 43 1.74 -14.51 20.93
C GLU A 43 2.54 -13.29 20.47
N THR A 44 1.90 -12.37 19.72
CA THR A 44 2.55 -11.16 19.22
C THR A 44 2.96 -10.21 20.35
N SER A 45 2.19 -10.17 21.43
CA SER A 45 2.54 -9.41 22.65
C SER A 45 3.79 -9.96 23.34
N LYS A 46 3.93 -11.28 23.40
CA LYS A 46 5.16 -11.92 23.91
C LYS A 46 6.36 -11.59 23.02
N GLU A 47 6.21 -11.69 21.70
CA GLU A 47 7.26 -11.31 20.75
C GLU A 47 7.66 -9.84 20.88
N PHE A 48 6.69 -8.94 21.09
CA PHE A 48 6.95 -7.52 21.30
C PHE A 48 7.83 -7.27 22.54
N VAL A 49 7.48 -7.89 23.68
CA VAL A 49 8.28 -7.75 24.91
C VAL A 49 9.63 -8.43 24.73
N ASP A 50 9.70 -9.58 24.06
CA ASP A 50 10.96 -10.27 23.74
C ASP A 50 11.87 -9.43 22.86
N LEU A 51 11.30 -8.72 21.87
CA LEU A 51 12.01 -7.78 21.03
C LEU A 51 12.61 -6.64 21.87
N ILE A 52 11.83 -6.02 22.76
CA ILE A 52 12.29 -4.93 23.61
C ILE A 52 13.44 -5.41 24.51
N VAL A 53 13.30 -6.58 25.13
CA VAL A 53 14.34 -7.19 25.98
C VAL A 53 15.59 -7.52 25.16
N SER A 54 15.45 -8.02 23.93
CA SER A 54 16.58 -8.38 23.06
C SER A 54 17.44 -7.16 22.68
N ASN A 55 16.85 -5.97 22.64
CA ASN A 55 17.60 -4.73 22.38
C ASN A 55 18.67 -4.45 23.46
N VAL A 56 18.41 -4.89 24.68
CA VAL A 56 19.36 -4.75 25.82
C VAL A 56 20.37 -5.89 25.88
N THR A 57 19.96 -7.09 25.47
CA THR A 57 20.69 -8.33 25.74
C THR A 57 21.46 -8.92 24.55
N GLU A 58 21.16 -8.49 23.32
CA GLU A 58 21.69 -9.06 22.09
C GLU A 58 22.54 -8.07 21.28
N ASN A 59 23.35 -8.59 20.36
CA ASN A 59 24.09 -7.77 19.40
C ASN A 59 23.14 -7.07 18.42
N GLY A 60 23.49 -5.84 18.04
CA GLY A 60 22.64 -4.98 17.21
C GLY A 60 22.15 -5.59 15.90
N SER A 61 22.92 -6.48 15.25
CA SER A 61 22.50 -7.14 14.00
C SER A 61 21.32 -8.10 14.22
N LYS A 62 21.37 -8.93 15.27
CA LYS A 62 20.28 -9.86 15.61
C LYS A 62 19.01 -9.13 16.07
N PHE A 63 19.20 -8.04 16.78
CA PHE A 63 18.08 -7.20 17.17
C PHE A 63 17.39 -6.58 15.95
N ASN A 64 18.15 -6.06 14.98
CA ASN A 64 17.55 -5.45 13.78
C ASN A 64 16.77 -6.47 12.94
N GLU A 65 17.28 -7.69 12.79
CA GLU A 65 16.57 -8.78 12.12
C GLU A 65 15.21 -9.09 12.80
N LYS A 66 15.22 -9.26 14.12
CA LYS A 66 13.98 -9.46 14.90
C LYS A 66 13.02 -8.28 14.80
N LEU A 67 13.55 -7.07 14.72
CA LEU A 67 12.77 -5.85 14.60
C LEU A 67 12.07 -5.77 13.24
N ASP A 68 12.78 -6.10 12.15
CA ASP A 68 12.22 -6.12 10.81
C ASP A 68 11.13 -7.20 10.68
N ASP A 69 11.36 -8.41 11.20
CA ASP A 69 10.38 -9.50 11.23
C ASP A 69 9.12 -9.10 12.03
N PHE A 70 9.32 -8.47 13.19
CA PHE A 70 8.22 -7.99 14.01
C PHE A 70 7.42 -6.88 13.32
N ALA A 71 8.10 -5.91 12.69
CA ALA A 71 7.46 -4.82 11.96
C ALA A 71 6.62 -5.37 10.79
N GLU A 72 7.13 -6.35 10.05
CA GLU A 72 6.40 -7.02 8.98
C GLU A 72 5.14 -7.73 9.52
N LYS A 73 5.28 -8.47 10.62
CA LYS A 73 4.18 -9.19 11.26
C LYS A 73 3.06 -8.23 11.70
N VAL A 74 3.38 -7.16 12.44
CA VAL A 74 2.36 -6.24 12.97
C VAL A 74 1.69 -5.41 11.88
N VAL A 75 2.41 -5.05 10.81
CA VAL A 75 1.84 -4.39 9.64
C VAL A 75 0.85 -5.32 8.92
N HIS A 76 1.19 -6.60 8.73
CA HIS A 76 0.30 -7.59 8.13
C HIS A 76 -0.94 -7.89 8.99
N LEU A 77 -0.80 -7.88 10.31
CA LEU A 77 -1.91 -8.01 11.25
C LEU A 77 -2.79 -6.74 11.31
N GLY A 78 -2.39 -5.66 10.65
CA GLY A 78 -3.14 -4.41 10.66
C GLY A 78 -3.03 -3.63 11.98
N TRP A 79 -2.04 -3.93 12.83
CA TRP A 79 -1.83 -3.17 14.06
C TRP A 79 -1.39 -1.74 13.70
N PRO A 80 -2.12 -0.72 14.14
CA PRO A 80 -1.74 0.64 13.82
C PRO A 80 -0.52 1.10 14.63
N ILE A 81 0.25 2.02 14.06
CA ILE A 81 1.48 2.54 14.71
C ILE A 81 1.24 3.07 16.13
N HIS A 82 0.09 3.70 16.39
CA HIS A 82 -0.22 4.22 17.72
C HIS A 82 -0.40 3.11 18.78
N PHE A 83 -0.84 1.91 18.38
CA PHE A 83 -0.89 0.76 19.28
C PHE A 83 0.52 0.34 19.69
N VAL A 84 1.43 0.22 18.73
CA VAL A 84 2.82 -0.16 18.98
C VAL A 84 3.53 0.88 19.85
N THR A 85 3.34 2.18 19.55
CA THR A 85 3.93 3.25 20.35
C THR A 85 3.33 3.36 21.76
N THR A 86 2.04 3.11 21.91
CA THR A 86 1.41 3.02 23.22
C THR A 86 1.98 1.86 24.03
N GLY A 87 2.17 0.70 23.39
CA GLY A 87 2.83 -0.45 24.01
C GLY A 87 4.22 -0.14 24.51
N LEU A 88 5.05 0.55 23.69
CA LEU A 88 6.38 1.00 24.11
C LEU A 88 6.33 1.96 25.30
N ARG A 89 5.41 2.91 25.28
CA ARG A 89 5.23 3.87 26.36
C ARG A 89 4.83 3.19 27.66
N VAL A 90 3.86 2.26 27.60
CA VAL A 90 3.41 1.50 28.76
C VAL A 90 4.55 0.65 29.30
N PHE A 91 5.30 -0.04 28.43
CA PHE A 91 6.45 -0.83 28.85
C PHE A 91 7.52 0.04 29.52
N GLY A 92 7.86 1.17 28.92
CA GLY A 92 8.82 2.12 29.50
C GLY A 92 8.39 2.62 30.89
N LEU A 93 7.09 2.93 31.07
CA LEU A 93 6.55 3.34 32.36
C LEU A 93 6.65 2.24 33.42
N LEU A 94 6.36 1.00 33.07
CA LEU A 94 6.47 -0.16 33.96
C LEU A 94 7.92 -0.39 34.40
N VAL A 95 8.86 -0.35 33.45
CA VAL A 95 10.30 -0.47 33.74
C VAL A 95 10.76 0.67 34.64
N TYR A 96 10.39 1.91 34.34
CA TYR A 96 10.71 3.08 35.16
C TYR A 96 10.20 2.92 36.59
N THR A 97 8.92 2.55 36.75
CA THR A 97 8.30 2.40 38.08
C THR A 97 8.97 1.30 38.87
N ALA A 98 9.22 0.15 38.28
CA ALA A 98 9.86 -0.96 38.94
C ALA A 98 11.33 -0.65 39.35
N MET A 99 12.10 0.03 38.49
CA MET A 99 13.46 0.46 38.80
C MET A 99 13.50 1.52 39.92
N ARG A 100 12.51 2.43 39.93
CA ARG A 100 12.36 3.42 41.01
C ARG A 100 12.07 2.75 42.35
N ASP A 101 11.17 1.77 42.36
CA ASP A 101 10.75 1.07 43.57
C ASP A 101 11.88 0.19 44.16
N GLU A 102 12.85 -0.22 43.34
CA GLU A 102 14.09 -0.87 43.79
C GLU A 102 15.23 0.14 44.09
N ASP A 103 14.93 1.44 44.19
CA ASP A 103 15.89 2.51 44.46
C ASP A 103 17.09 2.60 43.48
N LEU A 104 16.96 2.05 42.27
CA LEU A 104 18.05 2.02 41.29
C LEU A 104 18.42 3.41 40.76
N PHE A 105 17.56 4.40 40.86
CA PHE A 105 17.77 5.79 40.46
C PHE A 105 18.36 6.69 41.57
N LEU A 106 18.53 6.22 42.76
CA LEU A 106 18.99 7.05 43.91
C LEU A 106 20.51 7.28 43.88
N LYS A 107 21.28 6.45 43.15
CA LYS A 107 22.73 6.63 43.00
C LYS A 107 23.00 7.60 41.85
N ARG A 108 23.31 8.85 42.18
CA ARG A 108 23.85 9.79 41.22
C ARG A 108 25.32 9.50 40.98
N GLU A 109 25.67 9.30 39.72
CA GLU A 109 27.06 9.11 39.29
C GLU A 109 27.66 10.47 38.87
N GLU A 110 28.99 10.61 38.95
CA GLU A 110 29.70 11.85 38.59
C GLU A 110 29.56 12.20 37.10
N LYS A 111 29.38 11.18 36.24
CA LYS A 111 29.18 11.34 34.81
C LYS A 111 27.75 11.02 34.42
N PRO A 112 27.09 11.87 33.61
CA PRO A 112 25.71 11.64 33.17
C PRO A 112 25.51 10.28 32.47
N GLU A 113 26.49 9.83 31.71
CA GLU A 113 26.48 8.55 31.02
C GLU A 113 26.51 7.33 31.95
N ASP A 114 26.87 7.52 33.22
CA ASP A 114 26.85 6.51 34.24
C ASP A 114 25.57 6.51 35.09
N ASP A 115 24.76 7.55 34.98
CA ASP A 115 23.48 7.70 35.65
C ASP A 115 22.43 6.71 35.10
N ALA A 116 21.77 5.96 35.98
CA ALA A 116 20.82 4.92 35.61
C ALA A 116 19.60 5.49 34.86
N TYR A 117 19.14 6.72 35.27
CA TYR A 117 18.03 7.38 34.61
C TYR A 117 18.38 7.83 33.19
N TYR A 118 19.58 8.43 33.03
CA TYR A 118 20.06 8.86 31.71
C TYR A 118 20.17 7.67 30.72
N ARG A 119 20.62 6.51 31.21
CA ARG A 119 20.71 5.30 30.41
C ARG A 119 19.33 4.74 30.04
N PHE A 120 18.43 4.73 30.98
CA PHE A 120 17.04 4.33 30.73
C PHE A 120 16.40 5.21 29.64
N GLU A 121 16.51 6.52 29.77
CA GLU A 121 15.97 7.48 28.80
C GLU A 121 16.61 7.32 27.42
N THR A 122 17.92 7.17 27.36
CA THR A 122 18.66 6.97 26.11
C THR A 122 18.26 5.66 25.43
N TRP A 123 18.12 4.59 26.21
CA TRP A 123 17.64 3.31 25.70
C TRP A 123 16.21 3.40 25.18
N LEU A 124 15.29 3.99 25.95
CA LEU A 124 13.90 4.09 25.57
C LEU A 124 13.71 4.95 24.31
N SER A 125 14.40 6.09 24.23
CA SER A 125 14.37 6.96 23.05
C SER A 125 14.94 6.27 21.80
N SER A 126 16.05 5.53 21.96
CA SER A 126 16.64 4.74 20.86
C SER A 126 15.67 3.66 20.39
N MET A 127 15.00 2.97 21.32
CA MET A 127 14.02 1.93 21.01
C MET A 127 12.81 2.49 20.25
N TYR A 128 12.28 3.64 20.71
CA TYR A 128 11.21 4.34 20.01
C TYR A 128 11.57 4.61 18.56
N ASN A 129 12.71 5.25 18.33
CA ASN A 129 13.15 5.61 17.00
C ASN A 129 13.30 4.37 16.09
N LYS A 130 13.91 3.30 16.58
CA LYS A 130 14.10 2.07 15.82
C LYS A 130 12.77 1.42 15.45
N VAL A 131 11.86 1.26 16.40
CA VAL A 131 10.56 0.61 16.18
C VAL A 131 9.69 1.43 15.23
N VAL A 132 9.65 2.75 15.41
CA VAL A 132 8.85 3.63 14.56
C VAL A 132 9.40 3.64 13.14
N THR A 133 10.73 3.69 12.97
CA THR A 133 11.37 3.66 11.65
C THR A 133 11.09 2.33 10.94
N ALA A 134 11.33 1.20 11.59
CA ALA A 134 11.08 -0.12 10.99
C ALA A 134 9.61 -0.32 10.60
N TYR A 135 8.69 0.14 11.45
CA TYR A 135 7.27 0.11 11.12
C TYR A 135 6.92 0.98 9.91
N ALA A 136 7.42 2.23 9.87
CA ALA A 136 7.17 3.16 8.79
C ALA A 136 7.72 2.64 7.44
N ASP A 137 8.95 2.15 7.43
CA ASP A 137 9.59 1.58 6.24
C ASP A 137 8.81 0.37 5.70
N THR A 138 8.34 -0.50 6.59
CA THR A 138 7.54 -1.68 6.23
C THR A 138 6.16 -1.27 5.70
N TRP A 139 5.52 -0.30 6.35
CA TRP A 139 4.23 0.24 5.90
C TRP A 139 4.34 0.86 4.51
N GLU A 140 5.36 1.70 4.27
CA GLU A 140 5.59 2.30 2.95
C GLU A 140 5.81 1.24 1.86
N LYS A 141 6.61 0.19 2.15
CA LYS A 141 6.80 -0.93 1.23
C LYS A 141 5.48 -1.64 0.93
N THR A 142 4.69 -1.94 1.96
CA THR A 142 3.40 -2.63 1.82
C THR A 142 2.42 -1.82 0.98
N VAL A 143 2.29 -0.53 1.25
CA VAL A 143 1.44 0.39 0.48
C VAL A 143 1.92 0.51 -0.96
N SER A 144 3.23 0.58 -1.19
CA SER A 144 3.82 0.64 -2.54
C SER A 144 3.51 -0.61 -3.35
N ILE A 145 3.64 -1.81 -2.75
CA ILE A 145 3.31 -3.09 -3.40
C ILE A 145 1.81 -3.15 -3.74
N GLN A 146 0.95 -2.77 -2.80
CA GLN A 146 -0.49 -2.73 -3.04
C GLN A 146 -0.86 -1.73 -4.15
N LYS A 147 -0.26 -0.54 -4.15
CA LYS A 147 -0.45 0.46 -5.20
C LYS A 147 -0.01 -0.07 -6.57
N SER A 148 1.14 -0.72 -6.65
CA SER A 148 1.65 -1.32 -7.89
C SER A 148 0.71 -2.42 -8.40
N ALA A 149 0.25 -3.33 -7.54
CA ALA A 149 -0.70 -4.38 -7.91
C ALA A 149 -2.03 -3.81 -8.44
N LEU A 150 -2.55 -2.75 -7.80
CA LEU A 150 -3.74 -2.06 -8.27
C LEU A 150 -3.50 -1.35 -9.61
N GLN A 151 -2.32 -0.80 -9.83
CA GLN A 151 -1.96 -0.15 -11.09
C GLN A 151 -1.87 -1.14 -12.25
N GLU A 152 -1.31 -2.32 -12.05
CA GLU A 152 -1.27 -3.39 -13.07
C GLU A 152 -2.67 -3.81 -13.54
N LEU A 153 -3.65 -3.79 -12.63
CA LEU A 153 -5.05 -4.10 -12.93
C LEU A 153 -5.84 -2.91 -13.49
N SER A 154 -5.28 -1.70 -13.49
CA SER A 154 -6.04 -0.47 -13.75
C SER A 154 -6.43 -0.22 -15.20
N ALA A 155 -5.72 -0.84 -16.16
CA ALA A 155 -5.97 -0.70 -17.60
C ALA A 155 -5.49 -1.95 -18.37
N PRO A 156 -6.10 -3.14 -18.15
CA PRO A 156 -5.72 -4.35 -18.87
C PRO A 156 -6.19 -4.29 -20.32
N LEU A 157 -5.34 -4.74 -21.25
CA LEU A 157 -5.76 -4.97 -22.62
C LEU A 157 -6.22 -6.42 -22.78
N LEU A 158 -7.51 -6.60 -23.05
CA LEU A 158 -8.17 -7.90 -23.11
C LEU A 158 -8.35 -8.31 -24.58
N PRO A 159 -7.75 -9.42 -25.07
CA PRO A 159 -8.05 -9.96 -26.37
C PRO A 159 -9.46 -10.59 -26.33
N ILE A 160 -10.41 -10.05 -27.10
CA ILE A 160 -11.79 -10.52 -27.13
C ILE A 160 -12.04 -11.42 -28.35
N PHE A 161 -11.48 -11.04 -29.48
CA PHE A 161 -11.45 -11.86 -30.70
C PHE A 161 -10.06 -11.84 -31.29
N GLU A 162 -9.78 -12.75 -32.21
CA GLU A 162 -8.55 -12.68 -32.97
C GLU A 162 -8.44 -11.30 -33.62
N LYS A 163 -7.33 -10.60 -33.40
CA LYS A 163 -7.03 -9.24 -33.92
C LYS A 163 -7.85 -8.10 -33.27
N ILE A 164 -8.75 -8.37 -32.35
CA ILE A 164 -9.55 -7.36 -31.67
C ILE A 164 -9.33 -7.44 -30.16
N SER A 165 -8.87 -6.35 -29.57
CA SER A 165 -8.70 -6.21 -28.12
C SER A 165 -9.54 -5.05 -27.58
N VAL A 166 -9.87 -5.13 -26.29
CA VAL A 166 -10.61 -4.10 -25.57
C VAL A 166 -9.82 -3.66 -24.34
N MET A 167 -9.74 -2.37 -24.13
CA MET A 167 -9.21 -1.77 -22.90
C MET A 167 -10.32 -1.01 -22.17
N PRO A 168 -10.90 -1.57 -21.12
CA PRO A 168 -11.88 -0.87 -20.29
C PRO A 168 -11.19 0.13 -19.36
N LEU A 169 -11.58 1.41 -19.42
CA LEU A 169 -11.12 2.45 -18.51
C LEU A 169 -12.22 2.80 -17.51
N ILE A 170 -11.90 2.66 -16.23
CA ILE A 170 -12.85 2.88 -15.11
C ILE A 170 -12.24 3.86 -14.11
N GLY A 171 -13.00 4.87 -13.67
CA GLY A 171 -12.56 5.89 -12.72
C GLY A 171 -11.77 7.03 -13.36
N THR A 172 -11.15 7.87 -12.53
CA THR A 172 -10.43 9.07 -12.98
C THR A 172 -9.12 8.70 -13.68
N ILE A 173 -8.74 9.48 -14.68
CA ILE A 173 -7.47 9.35 -15.39
C ILE A 173 -6.61 10.55 -15.03
N ASP A 174 -5.57 10.32 -14.26
CA ASP A 174 -4.50 11.27 -13.98
C ASP A 174 -3.29 11.05 -14.90
N THR A 175 -2.29 11.89 -14.79
CA THR A 175 -1.09 11.83 -15.63
C THR A 175 -0.29 10.53 -15.49
N GLU A 176 -0.18 9.97 -14.27
CA GLU A 176 0.51 8.70 -14.05
C GLU A 176 -0.26 7.53 -14.68
N ARG A 177 -1.56 7.51 -14.47
CA ARG A 177 -2.43 6.48 -15.04
C ARG A 177 -2.49 6.56 -16.56
N ALA A 178 -2.48 7.77 -17.13
CA ALA A 178 -2.43 7.97 -18.58
C ALA A 178 -1.17 7.36 -19.21
N LYS A 179 -0.01 7.50 -18.57
CA LYS A 179 1.22 6.85 -19.03
C LYS A 179 1.10 5.34 -19.04
N LEU A 180 0.57 4.75 -17.95
CA LEU A 180 0.34 3.30 -17.85
C LEU A 180 -0.66 2.81 -18.90
N ILE A 181 -1.71 3.57 -19.21
CA ILE A 181 -2.66 3.26 -20.28
C ILE A 181 -1.93 3.16 -21.63
N ILE A 182 -1.08 4.13 -21.96
CA ILE A 182 -0.32 4.14 -23.20
C ILE A 182 0.64 2.95 -23.27
N GLU A 183 1.39 2.70 -22.22
CA GLU A 183 2.33 1.58 -22.12
C GLU A 183 1.62 0.23 -22.29
N ASN A 184 0.55 0.00 -21.53
CA ASN A 184 -0.24 -1.23 -21.59
C ASN A 184 -0.91 -1.43 -22.96
N LEU A 185 -1.38 -0.36 -23.59
CA LEU A 185 -1.91 -0.40 -24.94
C LEU A 185 -0.84 -0.85 -25.93
N LEU A 186 0.32 -0.22 -25.94
CA LEU A 186 1.40 -0.52 -26.89
C LEU A 186 1.90 -1.95 -26.73
N ILE A 187 2.21 -2.35 -25.49
CA ILE A 187 2.68 -3.71 -25.18
C ILE A 187 1.61 -4.74 -25.57
N GLY A 188 0.37 -4.49 -25.16
CA GLY A 188 -0.73 -5.43 -25.35
C GLY A 188 -1.14 -5.58 -26.81
N VAL A 189 -1.17 -4.49 -27.58
CA VAL A 189 -1.50 -4.51 -29.03
C VAL A 189 -0.49 -5.37 -29.78
N VAL A 190 0.81 -5.20 -29.51
CA VAL A 190 1.86 -6.00 -30.13
C VAL A 190 1.78 -7.45 -29.69
N LYS A 191 1.64 -7.71 -28.39
CA LYS A 191 1.54 -9.07 -27.83
C LYS A 191 0.36 -9.85 -28.38
N ASN A 192 -0.81 -9.21 -28.48
CA ASN A 192 -2.06 -9.82 -28.93
C ASN A 192 -2.20 -9.78 -30.46
N ARG A 193 -1.26 -9.17 -31.19
CA ARG A 193 -1.34 -8.94 -32.65
C ARG A 193 -2.67 -8.29 -33.05
N SER A 194 -3.11 -7.30 -32.25
CA SER A 194 -4.38 -6.62 -32.47
C SER A 194 -4.29 -5.69 -33.69
N GLU A 195 -5.26 -5.80 -34.59
CA GLU A 195 -5.45 -4.86 -35.70
C GLU A 195 -6.40 -3.72 -35.31
N VAL A 196 -7.30 -4.00 -34.35
CA VAL A 196 -8.24 -3.03 -33.78
C VAL A 196 -8.24 -3.10 -32.26
N VAL A 197 -8.20 -1.96 -31.60
CA VAL A 197 -8.38 -1.84 -30.15
C VAL A 197 -9.53 -0.90 -29.83
N LEU A 198 -10.46 -1.36 -28.98
CA LEU A 198 -11.53 -0.55 -28.43
C LEU A 198 -11.12 -0.02 -27.06
N ILE A 199 -11.04 1.29 -26.94
CA ILE A 199 -10.78 1.99 -25.67
C ILE A 199 -12.15 2.39 -25.11
N ASP A 200 -12.59 1.70 -24.07
CA ASP A 200 -13.89 1.93 -23.46
C ASP A 200 -13.80 2.93 -22.31
N ILE A 201 -14.41 4.10 -22.50
CA ILE A 201 -14.48 5.18 -21.53
C ILE A 201 -15.83 5.29 -20.81
N THR A 202 -16.71 4.30 -20.94
CA THR A 202 -18.01 4.30 -20.27
C THR A 202 -17.88 4.52 -18.75
N GLY A 203 -16.84 3.95 -18.15
CA GLY A 203 -16.54 4.04 -16.72
C GLY A 203 -15.73 5.27 -16.29
N VAL A 204 -15.40 6.17 -17.21
CA VAL A 204 -14.66 7.42 -16.92
C VAL A 204 -15.67 8.51 -16.52
N PRO A 205 -15.65 9.03 -15.29
CA PRO A 205 -16.69 9.96 -14.80
C PRO A 205 -16.61 11.33 -15.45
N VAL A 206 -15.40 11.84 -15.67
CA VAL A 206 -15.13 13.17 -16.24
C VAL A 206 -13.99 13.10 -17.25
N VAL A 207 -14.16 13.77 -18.37
CA VAL A 207 -13.12 13.97 -19.39
C VAL A 207 -12.87 15.47 -19.49
N ASP A 208 -11.80 15.95 -18.89
CA ASP A 208 -11.29 17.30 -19.06
C ASP A 208 -10.29 17.39 -20.25
N THR A 209 -9.72 18.57 -20.46
CA THR A 209 -8.74 18.79 -21.55
C THR A 209 -7.54 17.87 -21.44
N MET A 210 -7.05 17.61 -20.23
CA MET A 210 -5.88 16.78 -20.00
C MET A 210 -6.18 15.31 -20.29
N VAL A 211 -7.30 14.80 -19.80
CA VAL A 211 -7.76 13.42 -20.04
C VAL A 211 -7.99 13.21 -21.56
N ALA A 212 -8.65 14.15 -22.23
CA ALA A 212 -8.86 14.06 -23.67
C ALA A 212 -7.54 14.03 -24.45
N HIS A 213 -6.59 14.88 -24.08
CA HIS A 213 -5.24 14.87 -24.66
C HIS A 213 -4.54 13.53 -24.50
N HIS A 214 -4.59 12.92 -23.33
CA HIS A 214 -4.01 11.60 -23.07
C HIS A 214 -4.67 10.48 -23.89
N ILE A 215 -6.00 10.52 -24.05
CA ILE A 215 -6.72 9.55 -24.89
C ILE A 215 -6.29 9.67 -26.35
N ILE A 216 -6.12 10.90 -26.85
CA ILE A 216 -5.64 11.15 -28.21
C ILE A 216 -4.22 10.62 -28.37
N GLN A 217 -3.31 10.95 -27.47
CA GLN A 217 -1.94 10.45 -27.48
C GLN A 217 -1.88 8.92 -27.49
N ALA A 218 -2.71 8.26 -26.67
CA ALA A 218 -2.82 6.81 -26.64
C ALA A 218 -3.25 6.24 -28.00
N SER A 219 -4.27 6.85 -28.62
CA SER A 219 -4.79 6.45 -29.92
C SER A 219 -3.78 6.64 -31.05
N GLU A 220 -3.04 7.74 -31.04
CA GLU A 220 -1.97 8.01 -32.01
C GLU A 220 -0.81 7.02 -31.84
N ALA A 221 -0.38 6.74 -30.62
CA ALA A 221 0.69 5.79 -30.36
C ALA A 221 0.34 4.39 -30.88
N VAL A 222 -0.89 3.93 -30.65
CA VAL A 222 -1.40 2.64 -31.15
C VAL A 222 -1.43 2.61 -32.70
N ARG A 223 -1.82 3.71 -33.32
CA ARG A 223 -1.84 3.83 -34.79
C ARG A 223 -0.44 3.71 -35.39
N LEU A 224 0.58 4.27 -34.75
CA LEU A 224 1.97 4.17 -35.20
C LEU A 224 2.49 2.72 -35.21
N VAL A 225 1.97 1.84 -34.39
CA VAL A 225 2.29 0.40 -34.40
C VAL A 225 1.35 -0.42 -35.31
N GLY A 226 0.52 0.25 -36.12
CA GLY A 226 -0.32 -0.39 -37.13
C GLY A 226 -1.66 -0.91 -36.64
N CYS A 227 -2.10 -0.52 -35.43
CA CYS A 227 -3.38 -0.90 -34.89
C CYS A 227 -4.37 0.29 -34.90
N GLN A 228 -5.61 0.06 -35.32
CA GLN A 228 -6.66 1.08 -35.34
C GLN A 228 -7.28 1.24 -33.97
N ALA A 229 -7.16 2.43 -33.36
CA ALA A 229 -7.86 2.76 -32.14
C ALA A 229 -9.31 3.19 -32.39
N MET A 230 -10.22 2.72 -31.53
CA MET A 230 -11.61 3.12 -31.50
C MET A 230 -11.99 3.53 -30.10
N LEU A 231 -12.58 4.72 -29.95
CA LEU A 231 -13.08 5.19 -28.63
C LEU A 231 -14.56 4.85 -28.53
N VAL A 232 -14.92 4.08 -27.50
CA VAL A 232 -16.30 3.61 -27.27
C VAL A 232 -16.84 4.09 -25.92
N GLY A 233 -18.18 4.18 -25.82
CA GLY A 233 -18.82 4.59 -24.56
C GLY A 233 -18.83 6.11 -24.34
N ILE A 234 -18.75 6.91 -25.41
CA ILE A 234 -18.83 8.36 -25.29
C ILE A 234 -20.25 8.75 -24.90
N ARG A 235 -20.40 9.29 -23.69
CA ARG A 235 -21.65 9.84 -23.20
C ARG A 235 -21.90 11.26 -23.73
N PRO A 236 -23.16 11.73 -23.81
CA PRO A 236 -23.48 13.07 -24.31
C PRO A 236 -22.71 14.20 -23.61
N GLU A 237 -22.53 14.10 -22.30
CA GLU A 237 -21.80 15.09 -21.49
C GLU A 237 -20.32 15.16 -21.89
N ILE A 238 -19.72 14.01 -22.15
CA ILE A 238 -18.31 13.91 -22.61
C ILE A 238 -18.18 14.45 -24.02
N ALA A 239 -19.12 14.11 -24.90
CA ALA A 239 -19.13 14.65 -26.29
C ALA A 239 -19.24 16.17 -26.29
N GLN A 240 -20.11 16.74 -25.48
CA GLN A 240 -20.27 18.21 -25.35
C GLN A 240 -18.97 18.86 -24.81
N THR A 241 -18.33 18.24 -23.83
CA THR A 241 -17.06 18.71 -23.28
C THR A 241 -15.95 18.71 -24.35
N ILE A 242 -15.81 17.64 -25.12
CA ILE A 242 -14.82 17.51 -26.19
C ILE A 242 -15.01 18.61 -27.26
N VAL A 243 -16.26 18.84 -27.67
CA VAL A 243 -16.61 19.90 -28.64
C VAL A 243 -16.32 21.29 -28.09
N ASN A 244 -16.70 21.56 -26.84
CA ASN A 244 -16.46 22.86 -26.19
C ASN A 244 -14.97 23.17 -26.00
N LEU A 245 -14.15 22.14 -25.85
CA LEU A 245 -12.70 22.27 -25.72
C LEU A 245 -11.98 22.40 -27.07
N GLY A 246 -12.70 22.33 -28.19
CA GLY A 246 -12.13 22.41 -29.55
C GLY A 246 -11.21 21.24 -29.89
N ILE A 247 -11.42 20.08 -29.27
CA ILE A 247 -10.60 18.90 -29.47
C ILE A 247 -11.05 18.18 -30.73
N GLU A 248 -10.14 18.06 -31.70
CA GLU A 248 -10.36 17.33 -32.97
C GLU A 248 -10.10 15.83 -32.78
N LEU A 249 -11.14 15.02 -33.01
CA LEU A 249 -11.07 13.54 -32.97
C LEU A 249 -11.12 12.94 -34.39
N ASP A 250 -10.80 13.69 -35.43
CA ASP A 250 -11.01 13.31 -36.83
C ASP A 250 -10.31 12.00 -37.23
N GLN A 251 -9.24 11.63 -36.52
CA GLN A 251 -8.48 10.42 -36.82
C GLN A 251 -8.88 9.23 -35.90
N ILE A 252 -9.82 9.42 -34.97
CA ILE A 252 -10.23 8.39 -34.01
C ILE A 252 -11.68 8.00 -34.33
N ILE A 253 -11.90 6.72 -34.60
CA ILE A 253 -13.25 6.20 -34.75
C ILE A 253 -13.94 6.23 -33.40
N THR A 254 -15.10 6.88 -33.32
CA THR A 254 -15.86 7.01 -32.11
C THR A 254 -17.21 6.32 -32.19
N THR A 255 -17.67 5.69 -31.10
CA THR A 255 -18.99 5.13 -30.95
C THR A 255 -19.55 5.39 -29.55
N ASN A 256 -20.88 5.45 -29.45
CA ASN A 256 -21.54 5.70 -28.16
C ASN A 256 -21.75 4.44 -27.32
N THR A 257 -21.58 3.24 -27.88
CA THR A 257 -21.74 1.99 -27.16
C THR A 257 -20.66 0.97 -27.56
N MET A 258 -20.32 0.08 -26.62
CA MET A 258 -19.44 -1.05 -26.87
C MET A 258 -19.97 -1.96 -27.99
N LYS A 259 -21.30 -2.21 -28.03
CA LYS A 259 -21.93 -3.03 -29.09
C LYS A 259 -21.60 -2.50 -30.48
N LYS A 260 -21.87 -1.22 -30.73
CA LYS A 260 -21.57 -0.59 -32.04
C LYS A 260 -20.09 -0.55 -32.34
N GLY A 261 -19.25 -0.35 -31.32
CA GLY A 261 -17.80 -0.42 -31.45
C GLY A 261 -17.35 -1.80 -31.89
N MET A 262 -17.88 -2.86 -31.28
CA MET A 262 -17.55 -4.24 -31.63
C MET A 262 -18.03 -4.62 -33.05
N GLU A 263 -19.24 -4.26 -33.43
CA GLU A 263 -19.74 -4.46 -34.82
C GLU A 263 -18.82 -3.83 -35.85
N ARG A 264 -18.35 -2.61 -35.59
CA ARG A 264 -17.42 -1.90 -36.48
C ARG A 264 -16.02 -2.51 -36.48
N ALA A 265 -15.53 -2.97 -35.31
CA ALA A 265 -14.23 -3.66 -35.22
C ALA A 265 -14.22 -4.98 -35.97
N LEU A 266 -15.32 -5.74 -35.89
CA LEU A 266 -15.49 -6.98 -36.67
C LEU A 266 -15.48 -6.68 -38.17
N ALA A 267 -16.22 -5.67 -38.61
CA ALA A 267 -16.23 -5.26 -40.03
C ALA A 267 -14.83 -4.87 -40.52
N LEU A 268 -14.04 -4.10 -39.71
CA LEU A 268 -12.67 -3.73 -40.05
C LEU A 268 -11.70 -4.92 -40.16
N THR A 269 -12.00 -6.00 -39.45
CA THR A 269 -11.21 -7.25 -39.48
C THR A 269 -11.80 -8.33 -40.38
N ASN A 270 -12.73 -7.96 -41.29
CA ASN A 270 -13.44 -8.84 -42.23
C ASN A 270 -14.19 -10.00 -41.51
N ARG A 271 -14.91 -9.67 -40.43
CA ARG A 271 -15.73 -10.60 -39.64
C ARG A 271 -17.11 -10.04 -39.38
N GLU A 272 -18.06 -10.93 -39.12
CA GLU A 272 -19.42 -10.60 -38.73
C GLU A 272 -19.97 -11.57 -37.70
N ILE A 273 -20.95 -11.14 -36.91
CA ILE A 273 -21.70 -12.01 -36.03
C ILE A 273 -22.94 -12.46 -36.79
N VAL A 274 -23.09 -13.76 -36.97
CA VAL A 274 -24.29 -14.35 -37.60
C VAL A 274 -25.10 -15.10 -36.52
N GLU A 275 -26.41 -14.93 -36.56
CA GLU A 275 -27.31 -15.74 -35.75
C GLU A 275 -27.31 -17.16 -36.31
N LYS A 276 -27.05 -18.14 -35.46
CA LYS A 276 -27.15 -19.54 -35.85
C LYS A 276 -28.61 -19.90 -35.90
N GLU A 277 -29.09 -20.19 -37.12
CA GLU A 277 -30.43 -20.80 -37.25
C GLU A 277 -30.43 -22.14 -36.48
N GLY A 278 -31.37 -22.24 -35.48
CA GLY A 278 -31.49 -23.39 -34.59
C GLY A 278 -32.12 -24.64 -35.27
#